data_2adcc51d8dad9e918e13d6be35ac6952
#
_entry.id   2adcc51d8dad9e918e13d6be35ac6952
#
_cell.length_a   1.000
_cell.length_b   1.000
_cell.length_c   1.000
_cell.angle_alpha   90.00
_cell.angle_beta   90.00
_cell.angle_gamma   90.00
#
_symmetry.space_group_name_H-M   'P 1'
#
loop_
_entity.id
_entity.type
_entity.pdbx_description
1 polymer ?
#
loop_
_entity_poly.entity_id
_entity_poly.type
_entity_poly.pdbx_seq_one_letter_code
_entity_poly.pdbx_strand_id
1 'polypeptide(L)'
;MTTVLVLSNGHGEDVIGAMIAQEVRALRPSLDVVGFPLVGLGKPYRDARIRIVGVQRPMPSGGFAKHGARLLLRDLRAGLFSLTVGQMRHLRAMAPTVSLTVCVGDAYPLLLAGLFVRRPILCLSTAKSEYIHGHYGIETWLMRRLAGFVLARDERTCAALAAAGVRAGFAGNIMMDGFSITGENFGLTLEKKVVGILPGSRDEAYRNMVEVLEIVRQLADTTGNGVDFVAGLAPSLNRRFLAQAVQRAGWRYAPGGAGDLESGIVGRLYPDGNDKPCVILTQGRFGDVLNVSNIVIGLSGTGNEQAAGLGRPVVAYPAGGPQFNERFARAQKRLLGDALALVEGGGAEAVAREVLSILGDSERIARMRRAGHERMGEQGAATRTAKIIVNYLDTGRWEGCSFEKS
;
A
#
# COMPACT_ATOMS: atom_id res chain seq x y z
N MET A 1 13.52 31.30 2.12
CA MET A 1 12.54 30.28 2.58
C MET A 1 13.16 28.93 2.31
N THR A 2 13.21 28.03 3.29
CA THR A 2 13.81 26.71 3.13
C THR A 2 12.79 25.78 2.45
N THR A 3 13.11 25.32 1.25
CA THR A 3 12.20 24.45 0.48
C THR A 3 12.63 22.98 0.57
N VAL A 4 11.69 22.11 0.92
CA VAL A 4 11.80 20.65 0.85
C VAL A 4 11.06 20.17 -0.40
N LEU A 5 11.79 19.57 -1.33
CA LEU A 5 11.24 19.03 -2.57
C LEU A 5 11.00 17.52 -2.45
N VAL A 6 9.77 17.07 -2.61
CA VAL A 6 9.41 15.65 -2.59
C VAL A 6 9.16 15.17 -4.02
N LEU A 7 10.08 14.36 -4.56
CA LEU A 7 9.96 13.71 -5.87
C LEU A 7 9.38 12.30 -5.71
N SER A 8 8.33 11.98 -6.43
CA SER A 8 7.70 10.65 -6.40
C SER A 8 7.48 10.09 -7.80
N ASN A 9 7.55 8.76 -7.93
CA ASN A 9 7.61 8.07 -9.22
C ASN A 9 6.26 7.48 -9.69
N GLY A 10 5.16 7.77 -9.02
CA GLY A 10 3.84 7.30 -9.43
C GLY A 10 2.83 7.19 -8.30
N HIS A 11 1.68 6.56 -8.55
CA HIS A 11 0.51 6.62 -7.68
C HIS A 11 0.75 6.18 -6.21
N GLY A 12 1.44 5.07 -6.00
CA GLY A 12 1.75 4.58 -4.64
C GLY A 12 2.80 5.46 -3.95
N GLU A 13 3.81 5.84 -4.68
CA GLU A 13 4.88 6.71 -4.23
C GLU A 13 4.38 8.15 -3.97
N ASP A 14 3.38 8.62 -4.75
CA ASP A 14 2.73 9.90 -4.50
C ASP A 14 1.99 9.92 -3.16
N VAL A 15 1.35 8.80 -2.78
CA VAL A 15 0.69 8.67 -1.47
C VAL A 15 1.72 8.76 -0.35
N ILE A 16 2.82 8.01 -0.45
CA ILE A 16 3.92 8.05 0.52
C ILE A 16 4.53 9.45 0.61
N GLY A 17 4.81 10.06 -0.54
CA GLY A 17 5.37 11.40 -0.61
C GLY A 17 4.45 12.47 0.01
N ALA A 18 3.15 12.36 -0.21
CA ALA A 18 2.15 13.25 0.36
C ALA A 18 2.06 13.11 1.89
N MET A 19 2.09 11.89 2.42
CA MET A 19 2.10 11.65 3.87
C MET A 19 3.34 12.26 4.52
N ILE A 20 4.53 12.04 3.96
CA ILE A 20 5.77 12.65 4.46
C ILE A 20 5.67 14.17 4.42
N ALA A 21 5.21 14.75 3.32
CA ALA A 21 5.07 16.18 3.16
C ALA A 21 4.12 16.81 4.19
N GLN A 22 3.01 16.11 4.51
CA GLN A 22 2.09 16.53 5.58
C GLN A 22 2.76 16.51 6.95
N GLU A 23 3.47 15.45 7.29
CA GLU A 23 4.16 15.31 8.58
C GLU A 23 5.29 16.34 8.73
N VAL A 24 6.09 16.58 7.68
CA VAL A 24 7.13 17.61 7.70
C VAL A 24 6.51 18.99 7.93
N ARG A 25 5.41 19.32 7.25
CA ARG A 25 4.71 20.59 7.41
C ARG A 25 4.06 20.71 8.80
N ALA A 26 3.56 19.61 9.37
CA ALA A 26 3.00 19.60 10.71
C ALA A 26 4.07 19.84 11.78
N LEU A 27 5.25 19.22 11.64
CA LEU A 27 6.39 19.42 12.55
C LEU A 27 7.03 20.80 12.43
N ARG A 28 7.05 21.36 11.21
CA ARG A 28 7.65 22.66 10.94
C ARG A 28 6.86 23.45 9.89
N PRO A 29 5.83 24.20 10.31
CA PRO A 29 4.96 24.97 9.41
C PRO A 29 5.68 26.07 8.59
N SER A 30 6.87 26.51 9.02
CA SER A 30 7.67 27.52 8.31
C SER A 30 8.40 27.00 7.08
N LEU A 31 8.46 25.68 6.88
CA LEU A 31 9.05 25.06 5.69
C LEU A 31 8.08 25.13 4.50
N ASP A 32 8.63 25.46 3.34
CA ASP A 32 7.91 25.32 2.06
C ASP A 32 8.10 23.90 1.54
N VAL A 33 7.11 23.03 1.74
CA VAL A 33 7.13 21.65 1.28
C VAL A 33 6.35 21.51 -0.01
N VAL A 34 7.00 21.04 -1.06
CA VAL A 34 6.40 20.92 -2.40
C VAL A 34 6.52 19.51 -2.94
N GLY A 35 5.44 19.04 -3.59
CA GLY A 35 5.40 17.75 -4.28
C GLY A 35 5.75 17.88 -5.77
N PHE A 36 6.52 16.96 -6.29
CA PHE A 36 6.86 16.85 -7.69
C PHE A 36 6.57 15.42 -8.19
N PRO A 37 5.32 15.12 -8.56
CA PRO A 37 4.98 13.83 -9.15
C PRO A 37 5.60 13.73 -10.55
N LEU A 38 6.43 12.71 -10.78
CA LEU A 38 7.09 12.47 -12.08
C LEU A 38 6.13 11.87 -13.09
N VAL A 39 5.13 11.13 -12.62
CA VAL A 39 4.10 10.50 -13.45
C VAL A 39 2.73 10.78 -12.86
N GLY A 40 1.75 11.02 -13.74
CA GLY A 40 0.38 11.30 -13.32
C GLY A 40 0.12 12.75 -12.94
N LEU A 41 -0.97 12.98 -12.22
CA LEU A 41 -1.45 14.32 -11.86
C LEU A 41 -1.19 14.69 -10.39
N GLY A 42 -0.56 13.81 -9.60
CA GLY A 42 -0.26 14.06 -8.19
C GLY A 42 -1.50 14.24 -7.31
N LYS A 43 -2.58 13.50 -7.57
CA LYS A 43 -3.82 13.59 -6.78
C LYS A 43 -3.58 13.47 -5.27
N PRO A 44 -2.74 12.55 -4.75
CA PRO A 44 -2.47 12.45 -3.30
C PRO A 44 -1.91 13.74 -2.69
N TYR A 45 -1.03 14.45 -3.39
CA TYR A 45 -0.53 15.75 -2.93
C TYR A 45 -1.63 16.80 -2.86
N ARG A 46 -2.54 16.84 -3.85
CA ARG A 46 -3.68 17.78 -3.84
C ARG A 46 -4.62 17.48 -2.68
N ASP A 47 -4.96 16.21 -2.48
CA ASP A 47 -5.81 15.79 -1.38
C ASP A 47 -5.19 16.14 -0.02
N ALA A 48 -3.85 16.06 0.09
CA ALA A 48 -3.06 16.48 1.24
C ALA A 48 -2.83 18.01 1.34
N ARG A 49 -3.34 18.82 0.41
CA ARG A 49 -3.12 20.26 0.30
C ARG A 49 -1.63 20.64 0.25
N ILE A 50 -0.83 19.82 -0.40
CA ILE A 50 0.58 20.09 -0.71
C ILE A 50 0.67 20.72 -2.10
N ARG A 51 1.39 21.84 -2.19
CA ARG A 51 1.62 22.53 -3.46
C ARG A 51 2.40 21.62 -4.41
N ILE A 52 1.87 21.41 -5.61
CA ILE A 52 2.52 20.65 -6.66
C ILE A 52 3.28 21.59 -7.57
N VAL A 53 4.49 21.19 -7.93
CA VAL A 53 5.35 21.92 -8.86
C VAL A 53 5.77 21.01 -10.02
N GLY A 54 6.23 21.62 -11.11
CA GLY A 54 6.67 20.90 -12.31
C GLY A 54 5.56 20.58 -13.31
N VAL A 55 5.98 20.02 -14.43
CA VAL A 55 5.07 19.62 -15.52
C VAL A 55 4.44 18.28 -15.19
N GLN A 56 3.12 18.23 -15.22
CA GLN A 56 2.33 17.02 -14.96
C GLN A 56 1.61 16.59 -16.24
N ARG A 57 1.68 15.30 -16.54
CA ARG A 57 0.94 14.70 -17.65
C ARG A 57 0.58 13.25 -17.30
N PRO A 58 -0.67 12.83 -17.51
CA PRO A 58 -1.03 11.42 -17.41
C PRO A 58 -0.32 10.65 -18.52
N MET A 59 0.28 9.50 -18.17
CA MET A 59 0.90 8.58 -19.14
C MET A 59 0.04 7.34 -19.31
N PRO A 60 -0.10 6.82 -20.55
CA PRO A 60 -0.91 5.62 -20.84
C PRO A 60 -0.50 4.37 -20.04
N SER A 61 0.79 4.23 -19.69
CA SER A 61 1.29 3.12 -18.86
C SER A 61 1.03 3.31 -17.36
N GLY A 62 0.62 4.50 -16.93
CA GLY A 62 0.48 4.84 -15.51
C GLY A 62 1.80 4.93 -14.74
N GLY A 63 2.95 4.87 -15.42
CA GLY A 63 4.29 4.94 -14.82
C GLY A 63 5.34 4.19 -15.64
N PHE A 64 6.64 4.42 -15.35
CA PHE A 64 7.73 3.86 -16.14
C PHE A 64 7.62 2.35 -16.38
N ALA A 65 7.57 1.99 -17.65
CA ALA A 65 7.98 0.77 -18.36
C ALA A 65 8.11 -0.58 -17.59
N LYS A 66 7.27 -0.86 -16.61
CA LYS A 66 7.21 -2.21 -16.00
C LYS A 66 6.50 -3.25 -16.89
N HIS A 67 5.93 -2.83 -18.04
CA HIS A 67 4.99 -3.64 -18.83
C HIS A 67 5.30 -3.81 -20.32
N GLY A 68 6.59 -3.73 -20.73
CA GLY A 68 7.01 -4.13 -22.07
C GLY A 68 7.11 -3.02 -23.13
N ALA A 69 7.81 -3.32 -24.23
CA ALA A 69 8.18 -2.37 -25.30
C ALA A 69 6.99 -1.65 -25.96
N ARG A 70 5.81 -2.30 -26.04
CA ARG A 70 4.60 -1.70 -26.65
C ARG A 70 4.06 -0.52 -25.84
N LEU A 71 4.10 -0.61 -24.50
CA LEU A 71 3.64 0.47 -23.63
C LEU A 71 4.63 1.63 -23.61
N LEU A 72 5.93 1.33 -23.64
CA LEU A 72 6.97 2.36 -23.78
C LEU A 72 6.81 3.15 -25.10
N LEU A 73 6.50 2.50 -26.22
CA LEU A 73 6.21 3.16 -27.49
C LEU A 73 4.97 4.06 -27.42
N ARG A 74 3.93 3.64 -26.68
CA ARG A 74 2.75 4.46 -26.43
C ARG A 74 3.07 5.70 -25.59
N ASP A 75 3.86 5.54 -24.53
CA ASP A 75 4.29 6.65 -23.69
C ASP A 75 5.19 7.64 -24.45
N LEU A 76 6.10 7.15 -25.31
CA LEU A 76 6.91 8.01 -26.18
C LEU A 76 6.04 8.83 -27.13
N ARG A 77 5.03 8.20 -27.75
CA ARG A 77 4.05 8.89 -28.61
C ARG A 77 3.18 9.88 -27.82
N ALA A 78 2.87 9.58 -26.56
CA ALA A 78 2.15 10.48 -25.65
C ALA A 78 3.01 11.66 -25.16
N GLY A 79 4.27 11.74 -25.56
CA GLY A 79 5.17 12.84 -25.25
C GLY A 79 5.99 12.64 -23.98
N LEU A 80 6.32 11.41 -23.62
CA LEU A 80 7.19 11.09 -22.47
C LEU A 80 8.52 11.86 -22.55
N PHE A 81 9.12 11.94 -23.73
CA PHE A 81 10.38 12.66 -23.93
C PHE A 81 10.24 14.16 -23.59
N SER A 82 9.21 14.84 -24.15
CA SER A 82 8.97 16.26 -23.87
C SER A 82 8.63 16.52 -22.40
N LEU A 83 7.89 15.62 -21.76
CA LEU A 83 7.60 15.66 -20.33
C LEU A 83 8.89 15.59 -19.51
N THR A 84 9.74 14.60 -19.81
CA THR A 84 11.02 14.39 -19.10
C THR A 84 11.93 15.61 -19.24
N VAL A 85 12.09 16.16 -20.46
CA VAL A 85 12.88 17.38 -20.68
C VAL A 85 12.29 18.58 -19.92
N GLY A 86 10.96 18.73 -19.92
CA GLY A 86 10.28 19.77 -19.15
C GLY A 86 10.52 19.63 -17.64
N GLN A 87 10.47 18.41 -17.12
CA GLN A 87 10.76 18.11 -15.71
C GLN A 87 12.23 18.43 -15.36
N MET A 88 13.18 18.02 -16.20
CA MET A 88 14.60 18.31 -16.01
C MET A 88 14.88 19.83 -15.94
N ARG A 89 14.28 20.59 -16.88
CA ARG A 89 14.40 22.07 -16.88
C ARG A 89 13.82 22.68 -15.62
N HIS A 90 12.66 22.21 -15.19
CA HIS A 90 11.99 22.73 -13.99
C HIS A 90 12.80 22.42 -12.71
N LEU A 91 13.29 21.17 -12.57
CA LEU A 91 14.15 20.77 -11.45
C LEU A 91 15.42 21.63 -11.38
N ARG A 92 16.04 21.90 -12.52
CA ARG A 92 17.23 22.75 -12.59
C ARG A 92 16.94 24.21 -12.21
N ALA A 93 15.79 24.72 -12.63
CA ALA A 93 15.35 26.07 -12.27
C ALA A 93 15.05 26.23 -10.78
N MET A 94 14.50 25.18 -10.14
CA MET A 94 14.20 25.18 -8.71
C MET A 94 15.43 24.92 -7.82
N ALA A 95 16.49 24.35 -8.35
CA ALA A 95 17.65 23.92 -7.57
C ALA A 95 18.22 24.98 -6.60
N PRO A 96 18.27 26.29 -6.95
CA PRO A 96 18.75 27.33 -6.02
C PRO A 96 17.90 27.49 -4.75
N THR A 97 16.61 27.21 -4.81
CA THR A 97 15.67 27.39 -3.68
C THR A 97 15.52 26.13 -2.82
N VAL A 98 15.90 24.95 -3.34
CA VAL A 98 15.76 23.67 -2.65
C VAL A 98 16.88 23.48 -1.64
N SER A 99 16.53 23.19 -0.40
CA SER A 99 17.47 22.87 0.68
C SER A 99 17.68 21.37 0.85
N LEU A 100 16.64 20.58 0.61
CA LEU A 100 16.64 19.11 0.69
C LEU A 100 15.69 18.52 -0.35
N THR A 101 16.11 17.42 -0.96
CA THR A 101 15.25 16.61 -1.84
C THR A 101 14.92 15.28 -1.19
N VAL A 102 13.66 14.91 -1.17
CA VAL A 102 13.15 13.60 -0.75
C VAL A 102 12.72 12.83 -2.00
N CYS A 103 13.42 11.76 -2.34
CA CYS A 103 13.11 10.91 -3.49
C CYS A 103 12.33 9.68 -3.02
N VAL A 104 11.13 9.47 -3.53
CA VAL A 104 10.26 8.34 -3.16
C VAL A 104 10.09 7.41 -4.36
N GLY A 105 10.51 6.16 -4.20
CA GLY A 105 10.36 5.13 -5.23
C GLY A 105 11.63 4.34 -5.53
N ASP A 106 12.05 4.36 -6.78
CA ASP A 106 13.22 3.65 -7.29
C ASP A 106 14.42 4.59 -7.59
N ALA A 107 15.38 4.09 -8.35
CA ALA A 107 16.56 4.86 -8.73
C ALA A 107 16.29 6.05 -9.67
N TYR A 108 15.12 6.15 -10.31
CA TYR A 108 14.83 7.20 -11.29
C TYR A 108 14.65 8.58 -10.65
N PRO A 109 13.80 8.79 -9.62
CA PRO A 109 13.75 10.05 -8.88
C PRO A 109 15.12 10.46 -8.32
N LEU A 110 15.89 9.49 -7.79
CA LEU A 110 17.23 9.72 -7.27
C LEU A 110 18.18 10.25 -8.34
N LEU A 111 18.15 9.64 -9.54
CA LEU A 111 18.98 10.07 -10.67
C LEU A 111 18.65 11.50 -11.11
N LEU A 112 17.35 11.82 -11.25
CA LEU A 112 16.90 13.17 -11.62
C LEU A 112 17.33 14.21 -10.57
N ALA A 113 17.12 13.92 -9.29
CA ALA A 113 17.53 14.81 -8.21
C ALA A 113 19.05 15.03 -8.19
N GLY A 114 19.84 13.96 -8.32
CA GLY A 114 21.30 14.03 -8.31
C GLY A 114 21.87 14.79 -9.49
N LEU A 115 21.26 14.70 -10.66
CA LEU A 115 21.75 15.38 -11.87
C LEU A 115 21.29 16.85 -11.97
N PHE A 116 20.05 17.14 -11.60
CA PHE A 116 19.41 18.43 -11.90
C PHE A 116 19.17 19.32 -10.69
N VAL A 117 18.99 18.77 -9.48
CA VAL A 117 18.83 19.56 -8.26
C VAL A 117 20.16 19.71 -7.52
N ARG A 118 20.93 18.64 -7.39
CA ARG A 118 22.27 18.63 -6.76
C ARG A 118 22.28 19.20 -5.34
N ARG A 119 21.27 18.90 -4.57
CA ARG A 119 21.12 19.21 -3.16
C ARG A 119 21.16 17.91 -2.36
N PRO A 120 21.34 17.96 -1.03
CA PRO A 120 21.26 16.75 -0.21
C PRO A 120 19.98 15.96 -0.50
N ILE A 121 20.11 14.63 -0.58
CA ILE A 121 18.99 13.74 -0.96
C ILE A 121 18.76 12.73 0.13
N LEU A 122 17.52 12.66 0.63
CA LEU A 122 16.95 11.51 1.32
C LEU A 122 16.24 10.62 0.29
N CYS A 123 16.68 9.38 0.15
CA CYS A 123 16.06 8.42 -0.76
C CYS A 123 15.22 7.42 0.03
N LEU A 124 13.91 7.35 -0.24
CA LEU A 124 13.04 6.30 0.25
C LEU A 124 12.92 5.21 -0.81
N SER A 125 13.61 4.09 -0.59
CA SER A 125 13.63 2.95 -1.50
C SER A 125 12.40 2.06 -1.26
N THR A 126 11.25 2.45 -1.82
CA THR A 126 9.96 1.78 -1.61
C THR A 126 9.67 0.68 -2.62
N ALA A 127 10.35 0.70 -3.78
CA ALA A 127 10.00 -0.15 -4.92
C ALA A 127 10.49 -1.60 -4.81
N LYS A 128 11.53 -1.85 -4.03
CA LYS A 128 12.19 -3.16 -3.93
C LYS A 128 12.35 -3.63 -2.49
N SER A 129 12.36 -4.95 -2.31
CA SER A 129 12.57 -5.62 -1.04
C SER A 129 13.42 -6.86 -1.26
N GLU A 130 14.39 -7.11 -0.38
CA GLU A 130 15.23 -8.31 -0.38
C GLU A 130 14.43 -9.61 -0.14
N TYR A 131 13.21 -9.50 0.32
CA TYR A 131 12.32 -10.65 0.44
C TYR A 131 11.77 -11.14 -0.91
N ILE A 132 11.74 -10.27 -1.93
CA ILE A 132 11.23 -10.62 -3.26
C ILE A 132 12.36 -10.61 -4.26
N HIS A 133 12.99 -9.48 -4.42
CA HIS A 133 14.07 -9.22 -5.37
C HIS A 133 14.86 -7.99 -4.90
N GLY A 134 16.10 -8.17 -4.54
CA GLY A 134 16.98 -7.11 -4.07
C GLY A 134 17.32 -6.06 -5.12
N HIS A 135 18.11 -5.09 -4.70
CA HIS A 135 18.58 -4.02 -5.58
C HIS A 135 19.69 -4.53 -6.52
N TYR A 136 19.65 -4.03 -7.76
CA TYR A 136 20.75 -4.29 -8.69
C TYR A 136 22.01 -3.50 -8.31
N GLY A 137 23.19 -4.01 -8.67
CA GLY A 137 24.48 -3.34 -8.37
C GLY A 137 24.53 -1.89 -8.88
N ILE A 138 23.92 -1.58 -10.02
CA ILE A 138 23.84 -0.21 -10.53
C ILE A 138 22.97 0.70 -9.63
N GLU A 139 21.90 0.18 -9.04
CA GLU A 139 21.02 0.95 -8.15
C GLU A 139 21.73 1.25 -6.83
N THR A 140 22.41 0.27 -6.25
CA THR A 140 23.22 0.47 -5.02
C THR A 140 24.38 1.42 -5.28
N TRP A 141 25.01 1.36 -6.46
CA TRP A 141 26.05 2.31 -6.87
C TRP A 141 25.48 3.75 -6.97
N LEU A 142 24.31 3.94 -7.59
CA LEU A 142 23.64 5.24 -7.65
C LEU A 142 23.28 5.75 -6.25
N MET A 143 22.74 4.90 -5.38
CA MET A 143 22.41 5.24 -4.00
C MET A 143 23.65 5.70 -3.23
N ARG A 144 24.77 4.97 -3.29
CA ARG A 144 26.03 5.39 -2.67
C ARG A 144 26.55 6.72 -3.17
N ARG A 145 26.35 7.00 -4.46
CA ARG A 145 26.94 8.18 -5.12
C ARG A 145 26.12 9.44 -4.94
N LEU A 146 24.80 9.30 -4.92
CA LEU A 146 23.87 10.43 -5.03
C LEU A 146 23.07 10.68 -3.75
N ALA A 147 22.69 9.64 -2.99
CA ALA A 147 21.93 9.79 -1.76
C ALA A 147 22.82 10.18 -0.58
N GLY A 148 22.41 11.16 0.18
CA GLY A 148 22.99 11.47 1.47
C GLY A 148 22.63 10.40 2.50
N PHE A 149 21.39 9.91 2.43
CA PHE A 149 20.87 8.82 3.25
C PHE A 149 19.76 8.07 2.51
N VAL A 150 19.62 6.76 2.78
CA VAL A 150 18.58 5.90 2.20
C VAL A 150 17.73 5.31 3.31
N LEU A 151 16.42 5.51 3.25
CA LEU A 151 15.46 4.78 4.07
C LEU A 151 14.94 3.58 3.28
N ALA A 152 15.23 2.39 3.77
CA ALA A 152 14.82 1.13 3.16
C ALA A 152 13.35 0.81 3.49
N ARG A 153 12.73 -0.02 2.66
CA ARG A 153 11.34 -0.47 2.83
C ARG A 153 11.16 -1.41 4.03
N ASP A 154 12.17 -2.21 4.34
CA ASP A 154 12.18 -3.20 5.40
C ASP A 154 13.60 -3.38 5.97
N GLU A 155 13.71 -3.98 7.16
CA GLU A 155 15.00 -4.15 7.86
C GLU A 155 15.98 -5.01 7.07
N ARG A 156 15.52 -6.08 6.40
CA ARG A 156 16.40 -6.94 5.61
C ARG A 156 17.00 -6.18 4.43
N THR A 157 16.20 -5.36 3.77
CA THR A 157 16.65 -4.49 2.69
C THR A 157 17.64 -3.43 3.22
N CYS A 158 17.38 -2.87 4.41
CA CYS A 158 18.30 -1.96 5.08
C CYS A 158 19.67 -2.61 5.30
N ALA A 159 19.69 -3.82 5.88
CA ALA A 159 20.92 -4.57 6.14
C ALA A 159 21.70 -4.88 4.84
N ALA A 160 21.02 -5.29 3.78
CA ALA A 160 21.63 -5.55 2.48
C ALA A 160 22.23 -4.30 1.83
N LEU A 161 21.53 -3.16 1.89
CA LEU A 161 22.02 -1.88 1.40
C LEU A 161 23.24 -1.41 2.21
N ALA A 162 23.23 -1.55 3.54
CA ALA A 162 24.36 -1.23 4.41
C ALA A 162 25.59 -2.12 4.09
N ALA A 163 25.39 -3.43 3.88
CA ALA A 163 26.43 -4.35 3.45
C ALA A 163 27.04 -3.98 2.08
N ALA A 164 26.22 -3.39 1.19
CA ALA A 164 26.68 -2.85 -0.09
C ALA A 164 27.33 -1.45 0.03
N GLY A 165 27.57 -0.94 1.24
CA GLY A 165 28.23 0.34 1.51
C GLY A 165 27.33 1.56 1.29
N VAL A 166 26.00 1.39 1.26
CA VAL A 166 25.03 2.49 1.22
C VAL A 166 24.77 2.97 2.65
N ARG A 167 24.75 4.27 2.90
CA ARG A 167 24.26 4.81 4.18
C ARG A 167 22.75 4.60 4.24
N ALA A 168 22.32 3.54 4.89
CA ALA A 168 20.95 3.14 4.95
C ALA A 168 20.44 3.03 6.39
N GLY A 169 19.13 3.25 6.57
CA GLY A 169 18.39 3.05 7.79
C GLY A 169 16.97 2.56 7.49
N PHE A 170 16.25 2.20 8.55
CA PHE A 170 14.85 1.78 8.47
C PHE A 170 14.03 2.61 9.46
N ALA A 171 13.02 3.32 8.99
CA ALA A 171 12.12 4.14 9.81
C ALA A 171 10.71 3.53 9.94
N GLY A 172 10.54 2.29 9.52
CA GLY A 172 9.25 1.64 9.35
C GLY A 172 8.73 1.75 7.91
N ASN A 173 7.70 0.99 7.60
CA ASN A 173 7.06 1.03 6.28
C ASN A 173 5.94 2.08 6.27
N ILE A 174 6.12 3.17 5.54
CA ILE A 174 5.16 4.29 5.48
C ILE A 174 3.78 3.87 4.95
N MET A 175 3.69 2.77 4.21
CA MET A 175 2.40 2.23 3.79
C MET A 175 1.48 1.87 4.97
N MET A 176 2.05 1.62 6.16
CA MET A 176 1.28 1.37 7.39
C MET A 176 0.57 2.63 7.92
N ASP A 177 1.00 3.82 7.50
CA ASP A 177 0.36 5.09 7.87
C ASP A 177 -0.78 5.48 6.91
N GLY A 178 -0.98 4.70 5.83
CA GLY A 178 -1.94 5.00 4.77
C GLY A 178 -3.41 4.72 5.11
N PHE A 179 -3.74 4.38 6.36
CA PHE A 179 -5.10 4.17 6.83
C PHE A 179 -5.25 4.61 8.29
N SER A 180 -6.48 4.94 8.66
CA SER A 180 -6.86 5.29 10.02
C SER A 180 -7.83 4.27 10.59
N ILE A 181 -7.76 4.03 11.90
CA ILE A 181 -8.71 3.24 12.67
C ILE A 181 -9.54 4.24 13.48
N THR A 182 -10.85 4.25 13.24
CA THR A 182 -11.78 5.17 13.93
C THR A 182 -12.51 4.49 15.09
N GLY A 183 -12.42 3.16 15.19
CA GLY A 183 -13.13 2.35 16.18
C GLY A 183 -14.52 1.90 15.72
N GLU A 184 -14.88 2.11 14.44
CA GLU A 184 -16.14 1.62 13.89
C GLU A 184 -16.17 0.08 13.89
N ASN A 185 -17.21 -0.50 14.45
CA ASN A 185 -17.39 -1.95 14.56
C ASN A 185 -18.45 -2.53 13.62
N PHE A 186 -19.13 -1.71 12.85
CA PHE A 186 -20.17 -2.11 11.86
C PHE A 186 -21.35 -2.88 12.45
N GLY A 187 -21.60 -2.76 13.76
CA GLY A 187 -22.61 -3.54 14.46
C GLY A 187 -22.23 -5.02 14.69
N LEU A 188 -20.95 -5.37 14.50
CA LEU A 188 -20.43 -6.70 14.77
C LEU A 188 -20.23 -6.91 16.27
N THR A 189 -20.52 -8.13 16.75
CA THR A 189 -20.33 -8.50 18.14
C THR A 189 -18.95 -9.17 18.33
N LEU A 190 -18.38 -9.04 19.54
CA LEU A 190 -17.11 -9.70 19.88
C LEU A 190 -17.24 -11.22 20.12
N GLU A 191 -18.45 -11.73 20.14
CA GLU A 191 -18.74 -13.16 20.41
C GLU A 191 -18.35 -14.06 19.25
N LYS A 192 -18.43 -13.53 18.03
CA LYS A 192 -18.07 -14.26 16.81
C LYS A 192 -16.73 -13.84 16.28
N LYS A 193 -16.08 -14.76 15.56
CA LYS A 193 -14.90 -14.42 14.75
C LYS A 193 -15.32 -13.66 13.51
N VAL A 194 -14.55 -12.65 13.13
CA VAL A 194 -14.79 -11.82 11.96
C VAL A 194 -13.78 -12.15 10.88
N VAL A 195 -14.27 -12.48 9.69
CA VAL A 195 -13.48 -12.66 8.47
C VAL A 195 -13.55 -11.38 7.65
N GLY A 196 -12.42 -10.69 7.54
CA GLY A 196 -12.25 -9.53 6.66
C GLY A 196 -12.06 -9.98 5.20
N ILE A 197 -12.60 -9.22 4.26
CA ILE A 197 -12.51 -9.52 2.82
C ILE A 197 -11.94 -8.31 2.09
N LEU A 198 -10.84 -8.51 1.35
CA LEU A 198 -10.20 -7.50 0.52
C LEU A 198 -10.17 -7.98 -0.93
N PRO A 199 -11.18 -7.66 -1.75
CA PRO A 199 -11.29 -8.21 -3.10
C PRO A 199 -10.33 -7.57 -4.10
N GLY A 200 -9.64 -6.50 -3.70
CA GLY A 200 -8.77 -5.69 -4.55
C GLY A 200 -9.35 -4.32 -4.87
N SER A 201 -8.64 -3.54 -5.68
CA SER A 201 -8.99 -2.13 -5.95
C SER A 201 -9.24 -1.80 -7.43
N ARG A 202 -9.16 -2.77 -8.33
CA ARG A 202 -9.33 -2.61 -9.78
C ARG A 202 -10.50 -3.47 -10.29
N ASP A 203 -10.76 -3.42 -11.58
CA ASP A 203 -11.92 -4.08 -12.19
C ASP A 203 -12.03 -5.58 -11.88
N GLU A 204 -10.93 -6.27 -11.67
CA GLU A 204 -10.92 -7.68 -11.26
C GLU A 204 -11.57 -7.91 -9.88
N ALA A 205 -11.67 -6.88 -9.03
CA ALA A 205 -12.29 -6.99 -7.71
C ALA A 205 -13.76 -7.44 -7.76
N TYR A 206 -14.46 -7.14 -8.84
CA TYR A 206 -15.84 -7.61 -9.02
C TYR A 206 -15.92 -9.13 -9.15
N ARG A 207 -15.02 -9.72 -9.94
CA ARG A 207 -14.90 -11.17 -10.09
C ARG A 207 -14.35 -11.81 -8.82
N ASN A 208 -13.31 -11.22 -8.25
CA ASN A 208 -12.73 -11.69 -7.01
C ASN A 208 -13.77 -11.75 -5.88
N MET A 209 -14.67 -10.76 -5.81
CA MET A 209 -15.76 -10.80 -4.83
C MET A 209 -16.66 -12.02 -5.05
N VAL A 210 -17.04 -12.33 -6.30
CA VAL A 210 -17.85 -13.50 -6.63
C VAL A 210 -17.17 -14.80 -6.18
N GLU A 211 -15.85 -14.94 -6.43
CA GLU A 211 -15.07 -16.10 -5.99
C GLU A 211 -15.02 -16.19 -4.45
N VAL A 212 -14.84 -15.07 -3.75
CA VAL A 212 -14.83 -15.04 -2.27
C VAL A 212 -16.19 -15.37 -1.68
N LEU A 213 -17.29 -15.00 -2.34
CA LEU A 213 -18.64 -15.33 -1.85
C LEU A 213 -18.91 -16.84 -1.81
N GLU A 214 -18.25 -17.63 -2.66
CA GLU A 214 -18.31 -19.08 -2.55
C GLU A 214 -17.56 -19.60 -1.31
N ILE A 215 -16.41 -18.98 -0.98
CA ILE A 215 -15.69 -19.27 0.26
C ILE A 215 -16.53 -18.89 1.48
N VAL A 216 -17.26 -17.78 1.42
CA VAL A 216 -18.18 -17.34 2.48
C VAL A 216 -19.28 -18.38 2.72
N ARG A 217 -19.88 -18.95 1.66
CA ARG A 217 -20.86 -20.05 1.80
C ARG A 217 -20.27 -21.24 2.52
N GLN A 218 -19.09 -21.72 2.08
CA GLN A 218 -18.41 -22.86 2.70
C GLN A 218 -18.10 -22.62 4.19
N LEU A 219 -17.65 -21.42 4.53
CA LEU A 219 -17.38 -21.04 5.93
C LEU A 219 -18.67 -20.99 6.76
N ALA A 220 -19.73 -20.39 6.23
CA ALA A 220 -21.01 -20.30 6.92
C ALA A 220 -21.64 -21.68 7.16
N ASP A 221 -21.63 -22.55 6.15
CA ASP A 221 -22.16 -23.91 6.23
C ASP A 221 -21.38 -24.74 7.27
N THR A 222 -20.05 -24.65 7.26
CA THR A 222 -19.21 -25.42 8.19
C THR A 222 -19.33 -24.91 9.63
N THR A 223 -19.54 -23.61 9.85
CA THR A 223 -19.60 -23.02 11.21
C THR A 223 -21.00 -22.79 11.73
N GLY A 224 -22.04 -23.17 10.98
CA GLY A 224 -23.42 -22.87 11.34
C GLY A 224 -23.68 -21.35 11.49
N ASN A 225 -23.09 -20.53 10.66
CA ASN A 225 -23.06 -19.07 10.75
C ASN A 225 -22.36 -18.52 12.04
N GLY A 226 -21.40 -19.28 12.58
CA GLY A 226 -20.58 -18.89 13.75
C GLY A 226 -19.51 -17.84 13.46
N VAL A 227 -19.38 -17.37 12.20
CA VAL A 227 -18.48 -16.29 11.77
C VAL A 227 -19.25 -15.17 11.11
N ASP A 228 -18.76 -13.95 11.27
CA ASP A 228 -19.26 -12.76 10.59
C ASP A 228 -18.30 -12.32 9.49
N PHE A 229 -18.82 -11.60 8.48
CA PHE A 229 -18.06 -11.22 7.29
C PHE A 229 -18.16 -9.71 7.04
N VAL A 230 -17.02 -9.06 6.83
CA VAL A 230 -16.95 -7.65 6.48
C VAL A 230 -15.98 -7.44 5.32
N ALA A 231 -16.40 -6.74 4.28
CA ALA A 231 -15.60 -6.46 3.11
C ALA A 231 -15.21 -4.98 3.01
N GLY A 232 -13.91 -4.70 2.88
CA GLY A 232 -13.39 -3.37 2.60
C GLY A 232 -13.30 -3.13 1.10
N LEU A 233 -14.21 -2.31 0.56
CA LEU A 233 -14.22 -1.94 -0.85
C LEU A 233 -13.34 -0.72 -1.09
N ALA A 234 -12.51 -0.78 -2.13
CA ALA A 234 -11.75 0.39 -2.56
C ALA A 234 -12.69 1.52 -3.04
N PRO A 235 -12.35 2.81 -2.82
CA PRO A 235 -13.16 3.94 -3.24
C PRO A 235 -13.42 4.00 -4.75
N SER A 236 -12.55 3.40 -5.56
CA SER A 236 -12.67 3.31 -7.02
C SER A 236 -13.75 2.35 -7.51
N LEU A 237 -14.21 1.42 -6.66
CA LEU A 237 -15.16 0.40 -7.07
C LEU A 237 -16.59 0.93 -7.14
N ASN A 238 -17.25 0.65 -8.27
CA ASN A 238 -18.63 1.04 -8.51
C ASN A 238 -19.58 -0.01 -7.92
N ARG A 239 -20.41 0.41 -6.96
CA ARG A 239 -21.37 -0.46 -6.28
C ARG A 239 -22.42 -1.09 -7.21
N ARG A 240 -22.82 -0.41 -8.31
CA ARG A 240 -23.76 -0.95 -9.28
C ARG A 240 -23.18 -2.14 -10.04
N PHE A 241 -21.90 -2.03 -10.45
CA PHE A 241 -21.22 -3.14 -11.13
C PHE A 241 -21.00 -4.32 -10.18
N LEU A 242 -20.68 -4.03 -8.90
CA LEU A 242 -20.59 -5.07 -7.90
C LEU A 242 -21.93 -5.80 -7.72
N ALA A 243 -23.03 -5.06 -7.54
CA ALA A 243 -24.37 -5.62 -7.40
C ALA A 243 -24.73 -6.54 -8.58
N GLN A 244 -24.45 -6.11 -9.82
CA GLN A 244 -24.71 -6.92 -11.01
C GLN A 244 -23.84 -8.19 -11.05
N ALA A 245 -22.58 -8.11 -10.63
CA ALA A 245 -21.69 -9.26 -10.63
C ALA A 245 -22.13 -10.31 -9.61
N VAL A 246 -22.46 -9.90 -8.38
CA VAL A 246 -22.87 -10.81 -7.31
C VAL A 246 -24.25 -11.41 -7.55
N GLN A 247 -25.18 -10.66 -8.17
CA GLN A 247 -26.50 -11.16 -8.53
C GLN A 247 -26.43 -12.36 -9.48
N ARG A 248 -25.52 -12.32 -10.45
CA ARG A 248 -25.29 -13.45 -11.37
C ARG A 248 -24.73 -14.70 -10.66
N ALA A 249 -24.18 -14.52 -9.47
CA ALA A 249 -23.63 -15.59 -8.62
C ALA A 249 -24.62 -16.06 -7.53
N GLY A 250 -25.90 -15.66 -7.63
CA GLY A 250 -26.93 -16.05 -6.67
C GLY A 250 -26.81 -15.33 -5.31
N TRP A 251 -26.47 -14.02 -5.37
CA TRP A 251 -26.43 -13.15 -4.19
C TRP A 251 -27.22 -11.87 -4.42
N ARG A 252 -28.00 -11.47 -3.43
CA ARG A 252 -28.77 -10.23 -3.41
C ARG A 252 -27.95 -9.12 -2.76
N TYR A 253 -27.86 -7.98 -3.42
CA TYR A 253 -27.30 -6.75 -2.86
C TYR A 253 -28.41 -5.90 -2.23
N ALA A 254 -28.29 -5.58 -0.95
CA ALA A 254 -29.12 -4.63 -0.24
C ALA A 254 -28.31 -3.35 0.05
N PRO A 255 -28.71 -2.18 -0.48
CA PRO A 255 -28.01 -0.94 -0.22
C PRO A 255 -28.10 -0.52 1.24
N GLY A 256 -27.09 0.14 1.76
CA GLY A 256 -27.09 0.69 3.11
C GLY A 256 -28.07 1.85 3.27
N GLY A 257 -28.73 1.92 4.42
CA GLY A 257 -29.57 3.05 4.81
C GLY A 257 -28.74 4.27 5.26
N ALA A 258 -29.41 5.34 5.67
CA ALA A 258 -28.72 6.59 6.07
C ALA A 258 -27.73 6.37 7.21
N GLY A 259 -28.11 5.70 8.31
CA GLY A 259 -27.21 5.38 9.41
C GLY A 259 -26.07 4.44 9.04
N ASP A 260 -26.31 3.49 8.13
CA ASP A 260 -25.25 2.63 7.59
C ASP A 260 -24.17 3.46 6.87
N LEU A 261 -24.58 4.43 6.06
CA LEU A 261 -23.65 5.27 5.29
C LEU A 261 -22.77 6.14 6.19
N GLU A 262 -23.26 6.59 7.33
CA GLU A 262 -22.47 7.31 8.35
C GLU A 262 -21.35 6.44 8.92
N SER A 263 -21.66 5.16 9.19
CA SER A 263 -20.67 4.14 9.59
C SER A 263 -19.79 3.64 8.45
N GLY A 264 -20.01 4.11 7.21
CA GLY A 264 -19.29 3.67 6.02
C GLY A 264 -19.77 2.34 5.45
N ILE A 265 -20.87 1.79 5.94
CA ILE A 265 -21.54 0.61 5.38
C ILE A 265 -22.28 1.04 4.12
N VAL A 266 -21.87 0.55 2.97
CA VAL A 266 -22.47 0.91 1.68
C VAL A 266 -23.52 -0.09 1.21
N GLY A 267 -23.63 -1.23 1.88
CA GLY A 267 -24.62 -2.27 1.60
C GLY A 267 -24.29 -3.59 2.29
N ARG A 268 -25.14 -4.57 2.02
CA ARG A 268 -24.98 -5.95 2.49
C ARG A 268 -25.26 -6.93 1.37
N LEU A 269 -24.58 -8.08 1.39
CA LEU A 269 -24.84 -9.18 0.48
C LEU A 269 -25.46 -10.34 1.23
N TYR A 270 -26.44 -10.95 0.62
CA TYR A 270 -27.16 -12.12 1.12
C TYR A 270 -27.29 -13.15 0.01
N PRO A 271 -27.18 -14.47 0.29
CA PRO A 271 -27.57 -15.49 -0.70
C PRO A 271 -29.01 -15.33 -1.13
N ASP A 272 -29.32 -15.67 -2.36
CA ASP A 272 -30.71 -15.66 -2.84
C ASP A 272 -31.57 -16.62 -2.01
N GLY A 273 -32.74 -16.12 -1.58
CA GLY A 273 -33.69 -16.89 -0.78
C GLY A 273 -33.27 -17.11 0.70
N ASN A 274 -32.16 -16.52 1.12
CA ASN A 274 -31.68 -16.65 2.51
C ASN A 274 -31.14 -15.30 3.03
N ASP A 275 -31.22 -15.06 4.34
CA ASP A 275 -30.70 -13.88 5.00
C ASP A 275 -29.35 -14.13 5.70
N LYS A 276 -28.82 -15.35 5.62
CA LYS A 276 -27.50 -15.70 6.14
C LYS A 276 -26.77 -16.65 5.17
N PRO A 277 -25.43 -16.55 5.09
CA PRO A 277 -24.58 -15.55 5.74
C PRO A 277 -24.79 -14.14 5.19
N CYS A 278 -24.51 -13.11 6.00
CA CYS A 278 -24.50 -11.72 5.60
C CYS A 278 -23.07 -11.22 5.45
N VAL A 279 -22.74 -10.61 4.31
CA VAL A 279 -21.46 -9.90 4.13
C VAL A 279 -21.71 -8.39 4.17
N ILE A 280 -21.16 -7.72 5.17
CA ILE A 280 -21.21 -6.27 5.29
C ILE A 280 -20.21 -5.65 4.31
N LEU A 281 -20.67 -4.75 3.45
CA LEU A 281 -19.82 -4.03 2.50
C LEU A 281 -19.54 -2.63 3.03
N THR A 282 -18.26 -2.27 3.14
CA THR A 282 -17.84 -0.95 3.61
C THR A 282 -17.01 -0.22 2.56
N GLN A 283 -17.03 1.12 2.62
CA GLN A 283 -16.17 1.96 1.79
C GLN A 283 -15.68 3.17 2.60
N GLY A 284 -14.40 3.49 2.48
CA GLY A 284 -13.80 4.58 3.27
C GLY A 284 -13.46 4.22 4.72
N ARG A 285 -13.64 2.95 5.13
CA ARG A 285 -13.39 2.44 6.49
C ARG A 285 -12.39 1.28 6.52
N PHE A 286 -11.40 1.31 5.63
CA PHE A 286 -10.47 0.21 5.43
C PHE A 286 -9.74 -0.19 6.72
N GLY A 287 -9.25 0.78 7.51
CA GLY A 287 -8.56 0.51 8.77
C GLY A 287 -9.47 -0.15 9.82
N ASP A 288 -10.74 0.27 9.87
CA ASP A 288 -11.72 -0.33 10.79
C ASP A 288 -12.05 -1.77 10.39
N VAL A 289 -12.18 -2.06 9.08
CA VAL A 289 -12.35 -3.44 8.58
C VAL A 289 -11.18 -4.32 9.05
N LEU A 290 -9.95 -3.86 8.88
CA LEU A 290 -8.79 -4.61 9.38
C LEU A 290 -8.82 -4.75 10.90
N ASN A 291 -9.23 -3.70 11.61
CA ASN A 291 -9.24 -3.70 13.06
C ASN A 291 -10.22 -4.70 13.66
N VAL A 292 -11.41 -4.84 13.11
CA VAL A 292 -12.41 -5.81 13.59
C VAL A 292 -12.13 -7.24 13.13
N SER A 293 -11.31 -7.43 12.08
CA SER A 293 -11.05 -8.75 11.52
C SER A 293 -10.12 -9.60 12.40
N ASN A 294 -10.47 -10.87 12.60
CA ASN A 294 -9.59 -11.87 13.21
C ASN A 294 -8.64 -12.50 12.18
N ILE A 295 -9.08 -12.56 10.92
CA ILE A 295 -8.38 -13.08 9.76
C ILE A 295 -8.88 -12.36 8.50
N VAL A 296 -8.05 -12.26 7.49
CA VAL A 296 -8.38 -11.58 6.23
C VAL A 296 -8.23 -12.52 5.05
N ILE A 297 -9.27 -12.64 4.22
CA ILE A 297 -9.17 -13.21 2.87
C ILE A 297 -8.79 -12.07 1.93
N GLY A 298 -7.54 -12.08 1.43
CA GLY A 298 -6.97 -10.93 0.74
C GLY A 298 -6.51 -11.21 -0.69
N LEU A 299 -7.14 -10.55 -1.65
CA LEU A 299 -6.77 -10.52 -3.07
C LEU A 299 -6.27 -9.12 -3.47
N SER A 300 -5.54 -8.48 -2.57
CA SER A 300 -5.03 -7.12 -2.68
C SER A 300 -3.51 -7.08 -2.44
N GLY A 301 -2.78 -6.24 -3.16
CA GLY A 301 -1.35 -6.03 -2.91
C GLY A 301 -1.12 -5.32 -1.59
N THR A 302 -1.27 -4.02 -1.59
CA THR A 302 -1.06 -3.14 -0.42
C THR A 302 -1.99 -3.49 0.75
N GLY A 303 -3.25 -3.86 0.47
CA GLY A 303 -4.20 -4.21 1.52
C GLY A 303 -3.76 -5.42 2.35
N ASN A 304 -3.17 -6.45 1.73
CA ASN A 304 -2.63 -7.60 2.44
C ASN A 304 -1.40 -7.24 3.27
N GLU A 305 -0.53 -6.36 2.75
CA GLU A 305 0.62 -5.84 3.49
C GLU A 305 0.17 -5.10 4.75
N GLN A 306 -0.83 -4.23 4.62
CA GLN A 306 -1.41 -3.47 5.73
C GLN A 306 -2.13 -4.36 6.74
N ALA A 307 -2.87 -5.38 6.27
CA ALA A 307 -3.50 -6.38 7.15
C ALA A 307 -2.45 -7.15 7.95
N ALA A 308 -1.40 -7.65 7.30
CA ALA A 308 -0.30 -8.35 7.95
C ALA A 308 0.42 -7.47 8.97
N GLY A 309 0.73 -6.21 8.60
CA GLY A 309 1.38 -5.25 9.49
C GLY A 309 0.53 -4.89 10.70
N LEU A 310 -0.80 -4.89 10.59
CA LEU A 310 -1.72 -4.74 11.72
C LEU A 310 -1.88 -6.04 12.54
N GLY A 311 -1.08 -7.06 12.23
CA GLY A 311 -1.10 -8.34 12.91
C GLY A 311 -2.33 -9.18 12.60
N ARG A 312 -2.98 -8.97 11.45
CA ARG A 312 -4.09 -9.82 10.98
C ARG A 312 -3.53 -10.92 10.09
N PRO A 313 -3.75 -12.21 10.43
CA PRO A 313 -3.43 -13.30 9.51
C PRO A 313 -4.09 -13.08 8.17
N VAL A 314 -3.36 -13.32 7.08
CA VAL A 314 -3.87 -13.19 5.72
C VAL A 314 -3.93 -14.57 5.07
N VAL A 315 -5.07 -14.91 4.48
CA VAL A 315 -5.21 -16.05 3.56
C VAL A 315 -5.39 -15.48 2.17
N ALA A 316 -4.59 -15.94 1.23
CA ALA A 316 -4.66 -15.55 -0.16
C ALA A 316 -4.58 -16.77 -1.08
N TYR A 317 -5.10 -16.63 -2.28
CA TYR A 317 -5.03 -17.64 -3.33
C TYR A 317 -4.86 -16.97 -4.69
N PRO A 318 -4.27 -17.64 -5.70
CA PRO A 318 -4.19 -17.08 -7.04
C PRO A 318 -5.59 -16.92 -7.64
N ALA A 319 -6.00 -15.67 -7.86
CA ALA A 319 -7.25 -15.36 -8.55
C ALA A 319 -7.03 -15.40 -10.06
N GLY A 320 -8.09 -15.70 -10.82
CA GLY A 320 -8.02 -15.75 -12.29
C GLY A 320 -7.77 -14.40 -12.99
N GLY A 321 -7.46 -13.31 -12.26
CA GLY A 321 -7.19 -11.97 -12.76
C GLY A 321 -5.75 -11.69 -13.14
N PRO A 322 -5.51 -10.62 -13.94
CA PRO A 322 -4.18 -10.27 -14.38
C PRO A 322 -3.26 -9.77 -13.26
N GLN A 323 -3.82 -9.31 -12.13
CA GLN A 323 -3.05 -8.70 -11.05
C GLN A 323 -2.73 -9.67 -9.93
N PHE A 324 -3.74 -10.30 -9.32
CA PHE A 324 -3.53 -11.28 -8.25
C PHE A 324 -3.37 -12.69 -8.83
N ASN A 325 -2.47 -12.83 -9.80
CA ASN A 325 -2.11 -14.11 -10.41
C ASN A 325 -1.13 -14.89 -9.53
N GLU A 326 -0.85 -16.12 -9.92
CA GLU A 326 0.04 -17.05 -9.20
C GLU A 326 1.42 -16.44 -8.91
N ARG A 327 2.04 -15.80 -9.90
CA ARG A 327 3.35 -15.14 -9.76
C ARG A 327 3.32 -14.05 -8.69
N PHE A 328 2.28 -13.23 -8.69
CA PHE A 328 2.11 -12.15 -7.72
C PHE A 328 1.81 -12.70 -6.32
N ALA A 329 0.92 -13.67 -6.20
CA ALA A 329 0.56 -14.32 -4.93
C ALA A 329 1.80 -14.97 -4.27
N ARG A 330 2.64 -15.70 -5.04
CA ARG A 330 3.91 -16.24 -4.56
C ARG A 330 4.92 -15.15 -4.17
N ALA A 331 4.97 -14.04 -4.91
CA ALA A 331 5.83 -12.91 -4.54
C ALA A 331 5.36 -12.27 -3.22
N GLN A 332 4.06 -12.14 -3.02
CA GLN A 332 3.49 -11.65 -1.78
C GLN A 332 3.75 -12.60 -0.59
N LYS A 333 3.66 -13.92 -0.81
CA LYS A 333 4.05 -14.91 0.20
C LYS A 333 5.51 -14.76 0.62
N ARG A 334 6.43 -14.53 -0.34
CA ARG A 334 7.84 -14.26 0.00
C ARG A 334 7.98 -12.97 0.82
N LEU A 335 7.26 -11.92 0.46
CA LEU A 335 7.30 -10.63 1.15
C LEU A 335 6.79 -10.75 2.58
N LEU A 336 5.61 -11.33 2.77
CA LEU A 336 4.91 -11.38 4.05
C LEU A 336 5.30 -12.58 4.92
N GLY A 337 6.00 -13.56 4.35
CA GLY A 337 6.44 -14.74 5.09
C GLY A 337 5.27 -15.48 5.73
N ASP A 338 5.40 -15.82 7.01
CA ASP A 338 4.37 -16.56 7.73
C ASP A 338 3.10 -15.74 8.02
N ALA A 339 3.12 -14.43 7.87
CA ALA A 339 1.91 -13.62 8.03
C ALA A 339 0.83 -13.92 6.95
N LEU A 340 1.21 -14.53 5.82
CA LEU A 340 0.32 -14.90 4.74
C LEU A 340 0.32 -16.41 4.52
N ALA A 341 -0.84 -17.05 4.60
CA ALA A 341 -1.08 -18.39 4.12
C ALA A 341 -1.51 -18.35 2.65
N LEU A 342 -0.72 -18.95 1.76
CA LEU A 342 -1.04 -19.04 0.34
C LEU A 342 -1.65 -20.41 0.05
N VAL A 343 -2.89 -20.42 -0.41
CA VAL A 343 -3.60 -21.63 -0.83
C VAL A 343 -3.47 -21.78 -2.34
N GLU A 344 -2.77 -22.81 -2.78
CA GLU A 344 -2.59 -23.11 -4.20
C GLU A 344 -3.41 -24.34 -4.59
N GLY A 345 -4.50 -24.12 -5.34
CA GLY A 345 -5.43 -25.17 -5.75
C GLY A 345 -6.51 -25.49 -4.71
N GLY A 346 -7.40 -26.46 -5.04
CA GLY A 346 -8.46 -26.93 -4.17
C GLY A 346 -9.70 -26.02 -4.04
N GLY A 347 -9.73 -24.89 -4.75
CA GLY A 347 -10.93 -24.04 -4.83
C GLY A 347 -11.36 -23.42 -3.51
N ALA A 348 -12.63 -23.01 -3.45
CA ALA A 348 -13.21 -22.33 -2.29
C ALA A 348 -13.16 -23.16 -1.01
N GLU A 349 -13.36 -24.49 -1.11
CA GLU A 349 -13.31 -25.40 0.04
C GLU A 349 -11.93 -25.42 0.70
N ALA A 350 -10.84 -25.46 -0.10
CA ALA A 350 -9.49 -25.45 0.45
C ALA A 350 -9.17 -24.13 1.17
N VAL A 351 -9.61 -23.01 0.62
CA VAL A 351 -9.45 -21.70 1.27
C VAL A 351 -10.26 -21.62 2.56
N ALA A 352 -11.52 -22.09 2.56
CA ALA A 352 -12.36 -22.11 3.74
C ALA A 352 -11.75 -22.99 4.85
N ARG A 353 -11.25 -24.15 4.49
CA ARG A 353 -10.56 -25.07 5.43
C ARG A 353 -9.31 -24.41 6.03
N GLU A 354 -8.52 -23.72 5.24
CA GLU A 354 -7.33 -23.01 5.71
C GLU A 354 -7.70 -21.86 6.67
N VAL A 355 -8.74 -21.08 6.36
CA VAL A 355 -9.27 -20.02 7.25
C VAL A 355 -9.67 -20.62 8.60
N LEU A 356 -10.44 -21.73 8.62
CA LEU A 356 -10.88 -22.38 9.84
C LEU A 356 -9.71 -22.99 10.63
N SER A 357 -8.74 -23.60 9.94
CA SER A 357 -7.52 -24.12 10.55
C SER A 357 -6.75 -23.04 11.30
N ILE A 358 -6.60 -21.85 10.68
CA ILE A 358 -5.94 -20.72 11.34
C ILE A 358 -6.77 -20.19 12.51
N LEU A 359 -8.08 -19.98 12.34
CA LEU A 359 -8.96 -19.46 13.40
C LEU A 359 -9.02 -20.37 14.62
N GLY A 360 -8.83 -21.68 14.44
CA GLY A 360 -8.79 -22.69 15.52
C GLY A 360 -7.44 -22.84 16.19
N ASP A 361 -6.37 -22.23 15.68
CA ASP A 361 -4.99 -22.36 16.19
C ASP A 361 -4.44 -21.02 16.69
N SER A 362 -4.55 -20.79 18.01
CA SER A 362 -4.10 -19.54 18.63
C SER A 362 -2.58 -19.34 18.53
N GLU A 363 -1.79 -20.41 18.55
CA GLU A 363 -0.33 -20.33 18.40
C GLU A 363 0.04 -19.93 16.96
N ARG A 364 -0.64 -20.50 15.98
CA ARG A 364 -0.47 -20.14 14.58
C ARG A 364 -0.85 -18.67 14.34
N ILE A 365 -1.97 -18.20 14.88
CA ILE A 365 -2.35 -16.78 14.84
C ILE A 365 -1.24 -15.91 15.45
N ALA A 366 -0.71 -16.28 16.60
CA ALA A 366 0.35 -15.51 17.27
C ALA A 366 1.66 -15.48 16.44
N ARG A 367 2.04 -16.60 15.79
CA ARG A 367 3.18 -16.65 14.86
C ARG A 367 2.95 -15.75 13.64
N MET A 368 1.77 -15.83 13.01
CA MET A 368 1.40 -15.02 11.85
C MET A 368 1.41 -13.52 12.18
N ARG A 369 0.91 -13.15 13.35
CA ARG A 369 0.91 -11.76 13.86
C ARG A 369 2.34 -11.24 14.02
N ARG A 370 3.22 -11.97 14.69
CA ARG A 370 4.63 -11.59 14.87
C ARG A 370 5.32 -11.41 13.51
N ALA A 371 5.15 -12.36 12.60
CA ALA A 371 5.70 -12.27 11.26
C ALA A 371 5.22 -11.02 10.50
N GLY A 372 3.94 -10.65 10.64
CA GLY A 372 3.39 -9.45 10.04
C GLY A 372 4.05 -8.17 10.55
N HIS A 373 4.18 -8.04 11.86
CA HIS A 373 4.87 -6.89 12.49
C HIS A 373 6.35 -6.83 12.10
N GLU A 374 7.06 -7.96 12.09
CA GLU A 374 8.47 -8.03 11.67
C GLU A 374 8.67 -7.60 10.20
N ARG A 375 7.72 -7.97 9.32
CA ARG A 375 7.84 -7.68 7.89
C ARG A 375 7.43 -6.27 7.50
N MET A 376 6.41 -5.74 8.16
CA MET A 376 5.78 -4.48 7.76
C MET A 376 6.09 -3.33 8.73
N GLY A 377 6.47 -3.62 9.97
CA GLY A 377 6.67 -2.62 11.01
C GLY A 377 5.34 -2.03 11.52
N GLU A 378 5.46 -1.04 12.39
CA GLU A 378 4.34 -0.35 13.01
C GLU A 378 4.04 0.98 12.32
N GLN A 379 2.85 1.52 12.57
CA GLN A 379 2.47 2.89 12.15
C GLN A 379 3.42 3.96 12.72
N GLY A 380 3.40 5.16 12.17
CA GLY A 380 4.25 6.29 12.55
C GLY A 380 5.55 6.43 11.75
N ALA A 381 5.74 5.62 10.70
CA ALA A 381 6.92 5.70 9.84
C ALA A 381 7.05 7.05 9.11
N ALA A 382 5.94 7.66 8.69
CA ALA A 382 5.91 8.97 8.06
C ALA A 382 6.39 10.06 9.04
N THR A 383 5.91 10.03 10.29
CA THR A 383 6.34 10.96 11.36
C THR A 383 7.81 10.78 11.69
N ARG A 384 8.30 9.52 11.82
CA ARG A 384 9.74 9.24 12.04
C ARG A 384 10.59 9.77 10.89
N THR A 385 10.16 9.54 9.63
CA THR A 385 10.82 10.08 8.45
C THR A 385 10.83 11.60 8.44
N ALA A 386 9.73 12.26 8.80
CA ALA A 386 9.66 13.71 8.89
C ALA A 386 10.60 14.28 9.97
N LYS A 387 10.72 13.60 11.12
CA LYS A 387 11.70 13.97 12.16
C LYS A 387 13.15 13.89 11.65
N ILE A 388 13.49 12.85 10.88
CA ILE A 388 14.81 12.73 10.23
C ILE A 388 15.06 13.91 9.29
N ILE A 389 14.06 14.29 8.48
CA ILE A 389 14.16 15.42 7.55
C ILE A 389 14.39 16.73 8.32
N VAL A 390 13.58 17.00 9.34
CA VAL A 390 13.69 18.24 10.14
C VAL A 390 15.03 18.29 10.87
N ASN A 391 15.44 17.20 11.51
CA ASN A 391 16.76 17.11 12.19
C ASN A 391 17.92 17.37 11.21
N TYR A 392 17.86 16.80 10.01
CA TYR A 392 18.87 17.07 8.98
C TYR A 392 18.93 18.55 8.59
N LEU A 393 17.79 19.21 8.43
CA LEU A 393 17.73 20.65 8.09
C LEU A 393 18.31 21.54 9.20
N ASP A 394 18.25 21.08 10.46
CA ASP A 394 18.79 21.82 11.62
C ASP A 394 20.27 21.58 11.83
N THR A 395 20.73 20.34 11.68
CA THR A 395 22.08 19.92 12.09
C THR A 395 23.03 19.68 10.92
N GLY A 396 22.52 19.50 9.71
CA GLY A 396 23.29 19.05 8.54
C GLY A 396 23.73 17.59 8.62
N ARG A 397 23.25 16.82 9.60
CA ARG A 397 23.65 15.44 9.83
C ARG A 397 22.46 14.49 9.74
N TRP A 398 22.70 13.30 9.19
CA TRP A 398 21.73 12.22 9.18
C TRP A 398 21.86 11.44 10.50
N GLU A 399 21.13 11.88 11.53
CA GLU A 399 21.11 11.25 12.85
C GLU A 399 19.72 10.62 13.12
N GLY A 400 19.66 9.64 14.02
CA GLY A 400 18.42 8.98 14.45
C GLY A 400 18.05 7.72 13.68
N CYS A 401 18.97 7.11 12.93
CA CYS A 401 18.71 5.90 12.14
C CYS A 401 19.27 4.61 12.74
N SER A 402 19.96 4.68 13.88
CA SER A 402 20.24 3.51 14.73
C SER A 402 19.15 3.44 15.79
N PHE A 403 18.06 2.74 15.50
CA PHE A 403 17.14 2.34 16.56
C PHE A 403 17.82 1.24 17.36
N GLU A 404 18.36 1.59 18.53
CA GLU A 404 18.62 0.62 19.56
C GLU A 404 17.30 -0.12 19.82
N LYS A 405 17.35 -1.44 19.73
CA LYS A 405 16.25 -2.30 20.14
C LYS A 405 16.00 -2.05 21.62
N SER A 406 14.95 -1.33 21.95
CA SER A 406 14.39 -1.31 23.30
C SER A 406 13.60 -2.59 23.57
#